data_07330ea5d7c57b485cf6e5440d380918
#
_entry.id   07330ea5d7c57b485cf6e5440d380918
#
_cell.length_a   1.000
_cell.length_b   1.000
_cell.length_c   1.000
_cell.angle_alpha   90.00
_cell.angle_beta   90.00
_cell.angle_gamma   90.00
#
_symmetry.space_group_name_H-M   'P 1'
#
loop_
_entity.id
_entity.type
_entity.pdbx_description
1 polymer ?
#
loop_
_entity_poly.entity_id
_entity_poly.type
_entity_poly.pdbx_seq_one_letter_code
_entity_poly.pdbx_strand_id
1 'polypeptide(L)'
;MTKNFRIKGLLCAAGCLALAACESATPLTRIQANPTLYNSLPEAHQALVQQGQVCRGMSQAAVLLAWGQPDSRANGQTAKGGNWERWEYDTMVPVTTMHTGFGGWYGPYGPYGWHPYGAGGVDTAYIPRCAAAVEFVNGTVDKWMHSGK
;
A
#
# COMPACT_ATOMS: atom_id res chain seq x y z
N MET A 1 -41.54 -53.39 25.53
CA MET A 1 -40.69 -52.41 26.29
C MET A 1 -39.54 -51.96 25.40
N THR A 2 -39.75 -50.90 24.69
CA THR A 2 -38.75 -50.34 23.75
C THR A 2 -38.24 -48.98 24.31
N LYS A 3 -36.99 -48.94 24.74
CA LYS A 3 -36.34 -47.72 25.23
C LYS A 3 -35.79 -46.91 24.03
N ASN A 4 -36.41 -45.78 23.77
CA ASN A 4 -35.93 -44.80 22.83
C ASN A 4 -34.68 -44.10 23.37
N PHE A 5 -33.52 -44.38 22.77
CA PHE A 5 -32.27 -43.68 23.03
C PHE A 5 -32.18 -42.44 22.10
N ARG A 6 -32.50 -41.29 22.66
CA ARG A 6 -32.32 -39.99 21.95
C ARG A 6 -30.85 -39.58 21.99
N ILE A 7 -30.17 -39.77 20.89
CA ILE A 7 -28.84 -39.18 20.68
C ILE A 7 -29.04 -37.69 20.39
N LYS A 8 -28.73 -36.86 21.37
CA LYS A 8 -28.63 -35.43 21.17
C LYS A 8 -27.32 -35.16 20.40
N GLY A 9 -27.45 -34.86 19.11
CA GLY A 9 -26.33 -34.45 18.28
C GLY A 9 -25.74 -33.13 18.78
N LEU A 10 -24.53 -33.20 19.23
CA LEU A 10 -23.67 -32.05 19.56
C LEU A 10 -23.19 -31.45 18.25
N LEU A 11 -23.85 -30.36 17.80
CA LEU A 11 -23.35 -29.54 16.70
C LEU A 11 -22.10 -28.80 17.21
N CYS A 12 -20.91 -29.33 16.91
CA CYS A 12 -19.69 -28.59 16.94
C CYS A 12 -19.70 -27.60 15.76
N ALA A 13 -20.09 -26.36 16.06
CA ALA A 13 -19.84 -25.23 15.16
C ALA A 13 -18.32 -24.97 15.12
N ALA A 14 -17.65 -25.58 14.14
CA ALA A 14 -16.28 -25.23 13.79
C ALA A 14 -16.30 -23.83 13.18
N GLY A 15 -16.11 -22.82 14.04
CA GLY A 15 -15.82 -21.47 13.61
C GLY A 15 -14.47 -21.47 12.89
N CYS A 16 -14.48 -21.50 11.56
CA CYS A 16 -13.31 -21.14 10.77
C CYS A 16 -13.02 -19.67 11.04
N LEU A 17 -12.08 -19.39 11.97
CA LEU A 17 -11.37 -18.12 11.99
C LEU A 17 -10.59 -18.03 10.69
N ALA A 18 -11.14 -17.33 9.71
CA ALA A 18 -10.39 -16.84 8.59
C ALA A 18 -9.39 -15.81 9.15
N LEU A 19 -8.18 -16.27 9.43
CA LEU A 19 -7.01 -15.41 9.59
C LEU A 19 -6.82 -14.76 8.22
N ALA A 20 -7.39 -13.58 8.03
CA ALA A 20 -7.00 -12.69 6.96
C ALA A 20 -5.55 -12.29 7.25
N ALA A 21 -4.61 -13.14 6.83
CA ALA A 21 -3.22 -12.76 6.69
C ALA A 21 -3.24 -11.58 5.72
N CYS A 22 -2.76 -10.41 6.16
CA CYS A 22 -2.40 -9.32 5.27
C CYS A 22 -1.19 -9.81 4.45
N GLU A 23 -1.43 -10.70 3.48
CA GLU A 23 -0.44 -11.02 2.47
C GLU A 23 -0.22 -9.75 1.66
N SER A 24 1.01 -9.24 1.69
CA SER A 24 1.43 -8.17 0.79
C SER A 24 1.13 -8.65 -0.63
N ALA A 25 0.21 -7.96 -1.31
CA ALA A 25 -0.27 -8.38 -2.62
C ALA A 25 0.88 -8.35 -3.64
N THR A 26 1.49 -9.51 -3.88
CA THR A 26 2.55 -9.67 -4.87
C THR A 26 1.96 -9.73 -6.29
N PRO A 27 2.75 -9.52 -7.35
CA PRO A 27 2.27 -9.74 -8.72
C PRO A 27 1.65 -11.12 -8.91
N LEU A 28 2.23 -12.17 -8.33
CA LEU A 28 1.72 -13.54 -8.44
C LEU A 28 0.35 -13.72 -7.79
N THR A 29 0.13 -13.16 -6.61
CA THR A 29 -1.18 -13.25 -5.95
C THR A 29 -2.25 -12.48 -6.73
N ARG A 30 -1.91 -11.34 -7.35
CA ARG A 30 -2.83 -10.59 -8.22
C ARG A 30 -3.16 -11.33 -9.52
N ILE A 31 -2.18 -12.02 -10.11
CA ILE A 31 -2.39 -12.89 -11.29
C ILE A 31 -3.31 -14.04 -10.94
N GLN A 32 -3.10 -14.72 -9.82
CA GLN A 32 -3.94 -15.83 -9.35
C GLN A 32 -5.38 -15.39 -9.09
N ALA A 33 -5.58 -14.18 -8.58
CA ALA A 33 -6.90 -13.60 -8.36
C ALA A 33 -7.60 -13.19 -9.67
N ASN A 34 -6.85 -12.91 -10.75
CA ASN A 34 -7.37 -12.42 -12.02
C ASN A 34 -6.76 -13.15 -13.24
N PRO A 35 -6.90 -14.48 -13.34
CA PRO A 35 -6.24 -15.26 -14.41
C PRO A 35 -6.73 -14.89 -15.80
N THR A 36 -8.02 -14.57 -15.96
CA THR A 36 -8.58 -14.15 -17.24
C THR A 36 -7.96 -12.86 -17.76
N LEU A 37 -7.78 -11.88 -16.86
CA LEU A 37 -7.14 -10.61 -17.20
C LEU A 37 -5.67 -10.82 -17.59
N TYR A 38 -4.94 -11.64 -16.85
CA TYR A 38 -3.55 -11.98 -17.14
C TYR A 38 -3.42 -12.67 -18.52
N ASN A 39 -4.26 -13.67 -18.80
CA ASN A 39 -4.22 -14.42 -20.06
C ASN A 39 -4.63 -13.57 -21.28
N SER A 40 -5.33 -12.45 -21.09
CA SER A 40 -5.66 -11.51 -22.16
C SER A 40 -4.51 -10.60 -22.57
N LEU A 41 -3.43 -10.55 -21.78
CA LEU A 41 -2.27 -9.71 -22.08
C LEU A 41 -1.39 -10.35 -23.16
N PRO A 42 -0.68 -9.53 -23.97
CA PRO A 42 0.38 -10.03 -24.83
C PRO A 42 1.43 -10.82 -24.04
N GLU A 43 1.96 -11.89 -24.61
CA GLU A 43 2.92 -12.79 -23.95
C GLU A 43 4.14 -12.03 -23.39
N ALA A 44 4.66 -11.08 -24.16
CA ALA A 44 5.77 -10.23 -23.70
C ALA A 44 5.43 -9.43 -22.45
N HIS A 45 4.17 -8.96 -22.31
CA HIS A 45 3.73 -8.24 -21.12
C HIS A 45 3.46 -9.19 -19.94
N GLN A 46 3.00 -10.43 -20.20
CA GLN A 46 2.78 -11.44 -19.15
C GLN A 46 4.08 -11.74 -18.39
N ALA A 47 5.20 -11.91 -19.11
CA ALA A 47 6.50 -12.17 -18.50
C ALA A 47 6.96 -11.01 -17.61
N LEU A 48 6.76 -9.76 -18.04
CA LEU A 48 7.12 -8.57 -17.26
C LEU A 48 6.23 -8.40 -16.02
N VAL A 49 4.93 -8.66 -16.17
CA VAL A 49 3.97 -8.59 -15.06
C VAL A 49 4.34 -9.57 -13.95
N GLN A 50 4.75 -10.80 -14.27
CA GLN A 50 5.23 -11.77 -13.28
C GLN A 50 6.42 -11.26 -12.47
N GLN A 51 7.29 -10.47 -13.11
CA GLN A 51 8.46 -9.87 -12.49
C GLN A 51 8.15 -8.53 -11.78
N GLY A 52 6.89 -8.08 -11.82
CA GLY A 52 6.52 -6.77 -11.29
C GLY A 52 7.11 -5.60 -12.08
N GLN A 53 7.44 -5.81 -13.34
CA GLN A 53 8.04 -4.80 -14.21
C GLN A 53 6.99 -4.14 -15.10
N VAL A 54 7.21 -2.86 -15.39
CA VAL A 54 6.37 -2.06 -16.29
C VAL A 54 7.22 -1.57 -17.45
N CYS A 55 6.66 -1.59 -18.64
CA CYS A 55 7.29 -1.05 -19.85
C CYS A 55 6.32 -0.18 -20.64
N ARG A 56 6.87 0.60 -21.56
CA ARG A 56 6.09 1.43 -22.48
C ARG A 56 5.15 0.58 -23.33
N GLY A 57 3.92 1.07 -23.53
CA GLY A 57 2.89 0.37 -24.31
C GLY A 57 2.05 -0.64 -23.53
N MET A 58 2.38 -0.91 -22.25
CA MET A 58 1.52 -1.73 -21.38
C MET A 58 0.16 -1.05 -21.16
N SER A 59 -0.89 -1.85 -21.04
CA SER A 59 -2.22 -1.39 -20.67
C SER A 59 -2.29 -1.12 -19.15
N GLN A 60 -3.27 -0.32 -18.73
CA GLN A 60 -3.59 -0.12 -17.31
C GLN A 60 -3.83 -1.44 -16.57
N ALA A 61 -4.46 -2.41 -17.23
CA ALA A 61 -4.70 -3.74 -16.69
C ALA A 61 -3.39 -4.48 -16.37
N ALA A 62 -2.39 -4.39 -17.24
CA ALA A 62 -1.09 -4.98 -17.01
C ALA A 62 -0.36 -4.32 -15.83
N VAL A 63 -0.45 -3.00 -15.71
CA VAL A 63 0.14 -2.26 -14.59
C VAL A 63 -0.54 -2.60 -13.26
N LEU A 64 -1.88 -2.75 -13.25
CA LEU A 64 -2.61 -3.21 -12.07
C LEU A 64 -2.16 -4.60 -11.60
N LEU A 65 -1.89 -5.52 -12.51
CA LEU A 65 -1.36 -6.83 -12.16
C LEU A 65 0.09 -6.76 -11.67
N ALA A 66 0.92 -5.92 -12.28
CA ALA A 66 2.34 -5.78 -11.92
C ALA A 66 2.53 -5.04 -10.59
N TRP A 67 1.93 -3.85 -10.43
CA TRP A 67 2.17 -2.96 -9.29
C TRP A 67 1.01 -2.90 -8.29
N GLY A 68 -0.20 -3.29 -8.70
CA GLY A 68 -1.41 -3.20 -7.87
C GLY A 68 -2.16 -1.89 -8.06
N GLN A 69 -3.04 -1.60 -7.10
CA GLN A 69 -3.80 -0.36 -7.10
C GLN A 69 -2.88 0.81 -6.72
N PRO A 70 -2.96 1.95 -7.43
CA PRO A 70 -2.23 3.15 -7.05
C PRO A 70 -2.86 3.82 -5.82
N ASP A 71 -2.03 4.54 -5.07
CA ASP A 71 -2.48 5.33 -3.91
C ASP A 71 -3.19 6.60 -4.36
N SER A 72 -2.76 7.20 -5.48
CA SER A 72 -3.41 8.37 -6.06
C SER A 72 -3.51 8.29 -7.59
N ARG A 73 -4.49 8.99 -8.15
CA ARG A 73 -4.72 9.10 -9.59
C ARG A 73 -5.02 10.53 -9.97
N ALA A 74 -4.37 10.99 -11.03
CA ALA A 74 -4.67 12.25 -11.68
C ALA A 74 -4.95 11.99 -13.16
N ASN A 75 -5.89 12.71 -13.75
CA ASN A 75 -6.22 12.58 -15.17
C ASN A 75 -6.46 13.95 -15.80
N GLY A 76 -6.42 14.00 -17.11
CA GLY A 76 -6.67 15.23 -17.86
C GLY A 76 -6.59 15.01 -19.36
N GLN A 77 -6.55 16.11 -20.09
CA GLN A 77 -6.39 16.09 -21.55
C GLN A 77 -5.05 16.70 -21.94
N THR A 78 -4.43 16.10 -22.93
CA THR A 78 -3.22 16.66 -23.56
C THR A 78 -3.59 17.81 -24.48
N ALA A 79 -2.65 18.69 -24.80
CA ALA A 79 -2.85 19.78 -25.76
C ALA A 79 -3.28 19.30 -27.17
N LYS A 80 -3.06 18.04 -27.49
CA LYS A 80 -3.45 17.38 -28.76
C LYS A 80 -4.79 16.64 -28.67
N GLY A 81 -5.55 16.79 -27.57
CA GLY A 81 -6.86 16.17 -27.39
C GLY A 81 -6.84 14.70 -26.94
N GLY A 82 -5.68 14.13 -26.63
CA GLY A 82 -5.58 12.80 -26.04
C GLY A 82 -5.86 12.83 -24.53
N ASN A 83 -6.37 11.72 -23.99
CA ASN A 83 -6.52 11.56 -22.55
C ASN A 83 -5.20 11.11 -21.94
N TRP A 84 -4.82 11.73 -20.82
CA TRP A 84 -3.71 11.25 -19.99
C TRP A 84 -4.19 10.90 -18.60
N GLU A 85 -3.55 9.92 -17.98
CA GLU A 85 -3.79 9.52 -16.62
C GLU A 85 -2.45 9.23 -15.95
N ARG A 86 -2.26 9.67 -14.71
CA ARG A 86 -1.07 9.41 -13.90
C ARG A 86 -1.49 8.68 -12.63
N TRP A 87 -0.82 7.58 -12.38
CA TRP A 87 -0.93 6.78 -11.17
C TRP A 87 0.32 6.96 -10.34
N GLU A 88 0.14 7.17 -9.05
CA GLU A 88 1.24 7.30 -8.09
C GLU A 88 1.10 6.23 -7.02
N TYR A 89 2.26 5.71 -6.63
CA TYR A 89 2.42 4.68 -5.63
C TYR A 89 3.33 5.24 -4.55
N ASP A 90 2.83 5.32 -3.32
CA ASP A 90 3.53 5.91 -2.20
C ASP A 90 4.17 4.85 -1.30
N THR A 91 5.24 5.21 -0.67
CA THR A 91 5.82 4.46 0.44
C THR A 91 5.90 5.36 1.66
N MET A 92 5.68 4.76 2.83
CA MET A 92 5.81 5.47 4.10
C MET A 92 7.27 5.52 4.50
N VAL A 93 7.82 6.73 4.62
CA VAL A 93 9.21 6.96 5.07
C VAL A 93 9.20 7.49 6.49
N PRO A 94 9.98 6.89 7.41
CA PRO A 94 10.12 7.44 8.75
C PRO A 94 10.90 8.76 8.70
N VAL A 95 10.33 9.80 9.31
CA VAL A 95 10.99 11.08 9.55
C VAL A 95 11.12 11.27 11.03
N THR A 96 12.35 11.36 11.49
CA THR A 96 12.65 11.56 12.90
C THR A 96 12.82 13.06 13.17
N THR A 97 11.96 13.61 14.04
CA THR A 97 12.07 14.98 14.51
C THR A 97 12.59 14.99 15.95
N MET A 98 13.65 15.72 16.19
CA MET A 98 14.12 15.99 17.56
C MET A 98 13.43 17.25 18.05
N HIS A 99 12.67 17.12 19.11
CA HIS A 99 12.15 18.25 19.85
C HIS A 99 13.07 18.55 21.02
N THR A 100 13.86 19.60 20.91
CA THR A 100 14.53 20.19 22.08
C THR A 100 13.54 21.14 22.74
N GLY A 101 12.75 20.60 23.67
CA GLY A 101 11.83 21.41 24.45
C GLY A 101 12.61 22.25 25.47
N PHE A 102 12.89 23.50 25.17
CA PHE A 102 13.18 24.51 26.19
C PHE A 102 11.85 24.94 26.83
N GLY A 103 11.30 24.08 27.66
CA GLY A 103 10.16 24.38 28.51
C GLY A 103 10.65 25.00 29.83
N GLY A 104 11.04 26.26 29.82
CA GLY A 104 11.21 27.05 31.03
C GLY A 104 9.85 27.45 31.58
N TRP A 105 9.29 26.68 32.52
CA TRP A 105 8.17 27.15 33.31
C TRP A 105 8.68 27.99 34.43
N TYR A 106 8.51 29.32 34.37
CA TYR A 106 8.67 30.21 35.49
C TYR A 106 7.48 30.04 36.44
N GLY A 107 7.63 29.20 37.44
CA GLY A 107 6.73 29.17 38.58
C GLY A 107 7.18 30.19 39.62
N PRO A 108 6.25 30.99 40.25
CA PRO A 108 6.63 32.07 41.17
C PRO A 108 6.94 31.64 42.62
N TYR A 109 7.20 30.36 42.87
CA TYR A 109 7.47 29.91 44.27
C TYR A 109 8.61 28.89 44.33
N GLY A 110 9.77 29.34 44.81
CA GLY A 110 10.68 28.50 45.56
C GLY A 110 12.14 28.47 45.13
N PRO A 111 13.09 28.68 46.07
CA PRO A 111 14.55 28.67 45.85
C PRO A 111 15.15 27.27 45.92
N TYR A 112 14.51 26.24 45.44
CA TYR A 112 15.05 24.88 45.48
C TYR A 112 14.97 24.21 44.11
N GLY A 113 16.16 24.05 43.52
CA GLY A 113 16.43 22.98 42.56
C GLY A 113 16.16 23.34 41.08
N TRP A 114 17.21 23.76 40.42
CA TRP A 114 17.36 23.61 38.96
C TRP A 114 17.38 22.12 38.64
N HIS A 115 16.27 21.58 38.23
CA HIS A 115 16.26 20.32 37.52
C HIS A 115 16.09 20.65 36.04
N PRO A 116 17.15 20.53 35.22
CA PRO A 116 16.98 20.60 33.78
C PRO A 116 16.33 19.30 33.32
N TYR A 117 15.03 19.19 33.45
CA TYR A 117 14.27 18.19 32.71
C TYR A 117 14.14 18.68 31.27
N GLY A 118 15.24 18.68 30.56
CA GLY A 118 15.26 18.66 29.13
C GLY A 118 14.88 17.26 28.65
N ALA A 119 13.62 16.91 28.71
CA ALA A 119 13.14 15.72 28.01
C ALA A 119 13.20 16.01 26.51
N GLY A 120 14.35 15.81 25.91
CA GLY A 120 14.48 15.71 24.46
C GLY A 120 13.70 14.49 24.01
N GLY A 121 12.53 14.67 23.45
CA GLY A 121 11.74 13.64 22.83
C GLY A 121 12.19 13.45 21.37
N VAL A 122 12.35 12.19 20.97
CA VAL A 122 12.52 11.83 19.55
C VAL A 122 11.19 11.30 19.09
N ASP A 123 10.52 12.05 18.22
CA ASP A 123 9.29 11.61 17.57
C ASP A 123 9.60 11.09 16.17
N THR A 124 9.06 9.93 15.83
CA THR A 124 9.14 9.37 14.50
C THR A 124 7.76 9.43 13.85
N ALA A 125 7.62 10.30 12.86
CA ALA A 125 6.44 10.36 12.02
C ALA A 125 6.69 9.61 10.71
N TYR A 126 5.66 8.98 10.17
CA TYR A 126 5.72 8.36 8.85
C TYR A 126 5.02 9.28 7.85
N ILE A 127 5.75 9.71 6.84
CA ILE A 127 5.21 10.56 5.77
C ILE A 127 5.15 9.79 4.45
N PRO A 128 4.08 9.95 3.65
CA PRO A 128 4.01 9.36 2.32
C PRO A 128 5.05 10.01 1.39
N ARG A 129 5.73 9.19 0.62
CA ARG A 129 6.67 9.63 -0.42
C ARG A 129 6.44 8.81 -1.67
N CYS A 130 6.31 9.48 -2.82
CA CYS A 130 6.15 8.82 -4.10
C CYS A 130 7.34 7.89 -4.38
N ALA A 131 7.07 6.59 -4.40
CA ALA A 131 8.04 5.53 -4.68
C ALA A 131 8.04 5.15 -6.17
N ALA A 132 6.90 5.21 -6.82
CA ALA A 132 6.76 4.95 -8.23
C ALA A 132 5.61 5.76 -8.83
N ALA A 133 5.71 6.07 -10.10
CA ALA A 133 4.62 6.69 -10.85
C ALA A 133 4.60 6.15 -12.29
N VAL A 134 3.41 6.09 -12.87
CA VAL A 134 3.22 5.71 -14.26
C VAL A 134 2.25 6.67 -14.93
N GLU A 135 2.60 7.14 -16.11
CA GLU A 135 1.76 8.00 -16.93
C GLU A 135 1.25 7.21 -18.14
N PHE A 136 -0.05 7.27 -18.33
CA PHE A 136 -0.75 6.66 -19.46
C PHE A 136 -1.19 7.75 -20.43
N VAL A 137 -1.06 7.46 -21.70
CA VAL A 137 -1.68 8.25 -22.78
C VAL A 137 -2.59 7.32 -23.55
N ASN A 138 -3.87 7.70 -23.64
CA ASN A 138 -4.90 6.87 -24.28
C ASN A 138 -4.96 5.43 -23.76
N GLY A 139 -4.77 5.25 -22.41
CA GLY A 139 -4.86 3.95 -21.74
C GLY A 139 -3.62 3.06 -21.82
N THR A 140 -2.53 3.53 -22.42
CA THR A 140 -1.25 2.81 -22.50
C THR A 140 -0.14 3.59 -21.84
N VAL A 141 0.81 2.87 -21.21
CA VAL A 141 1.98 3.47 -20.56
C VAL A 141 2.83 4.23 -21.56
N ASP A 142 3.02 5.52 -21.31
CA ASP A 142 3.95 6.38 -22.05
C ASP A 142 5.27 6.56 -21.27
N LYS A 143 5.16 6.84 -19.96
CA LYS A 143 6.31 7.05 -19.08
C LYS A 143 6.07 6.39 -17.74
N TRP A 144 7.14 6.00 -17.09
CA TRP A 144 7.10 5.54 -15.69
C TRP A 144 8.39 5.94 -14.98
N MET A 145 8.30 6.03 -13.66
CA MET A 145 9.44 6.19 -12.78
C MET A 145 9.32 5.22 -11.62
N HIS A 146 10.44 4.73 -11.15
CA HIS A 146 10.52 3.93 -9.94
C HIS A 146 11.73 4.44 -9.16
N SER A 147 11.51 4.99 -7.96
CA SER A 147 12.62 5.35 -7.10
C SER A 147 13.17 4.05 -6.51
N GLY A 148 14.27 3.57 -7.07
CA GLY A 148 14.98 2.42 -6.51
C GLY A 148 15.33 2.65 -5.04
N LYS A 149 15.37 1.55 -4.28
CA LYS A 149 15.88 1.53 -2.91
C LYS A 149 17.35 1.89 -2.90
#